data_1b8b3d2e2fcfca984beea4b0bdca2050
#
_entry.id   1b8b3d2e2fcfca984beea4b0bdca2050
#
_cell.length_a   1.000
_cell.length_b   1.000
_cell.length_c   1.000
_cell.angle_alpha   90.00
_cell.angle_beta   90.00
_cell.angle_gamma   90.00
#
_symmetry.space_group_name_H-M   'P 1'
#
loop_
_entity.id
_entity.type
_entity.pdbx_description
1 polymer ?
#
loop_
_entity_poly.entity_id
_entity_poly.type
_entity_poly.pdbx_seq_one_letter_code
_entity_poly.pdbx_strand_id
1 'polypeptide(L)'
;MIVIYHNSKRVTRVVSDTLEVIDFDSSNSIASVLMHIALQFPNKSIAWCHQDYEGFVNWNEFPKVLHHNKIMVSFSPSIQIYLGREIGYVEESPFINVNKRVSYPTWQMSSGIGGMQASVLVQFKGKIKECRNFDYFLNSMAKLGMPLGLCCYSEPKLFKIFPECPQPKATIFTLFQFVYQHYKTRWLFLMLFNLMVYEKRLPIFAFLKALLYKKRSNIGISLDSIVVQSSKEVVNEATVDVIIPTIGRKSYLYDVLKDLALQTHLPKQVIIVEQNPMKGSESELDYLKNENWPFKIKHTFTHQAGACNARNLALAQVESEWVFMADDDVRIEAQFIQKGLSFAKMYATKAVTFGCYQANYAEGKKIKHTMQWNSFGSGCSIVRLKENNELRYNTSLEFGYGEDTEFGLQLRNEGIDVVFTPYPEILHLKAPIGGFRTKPVLQWHKEVIQPKPSPTIMY
;
A
#
# COMPACT_ATOMS: atom_id res chain seq x y z
N MET A 1 -3.39 6.83 26.49
CA MET A 1 -3.44 5.48 25.87
C MET A 1 -3.88 4.48 26.92
N ILE A 2 -4.63 3.44 26.54
CA ILE A 2 -5.00 2.33 27.45
C ILE A 2 -4.29 1.09 26.95
N VAL A 3 -3.69 0.31 27.87
CA VAL A 3 -2.96 -0.91 27.55
C VAL A 3 -3.69 -2.13 28.12
N ILE A 4 -3.95 -3.10 27.26
CA ILE A 4 -4.58 -4.38 27.60
C ILE A 4 -3.51 -5.47 27.59
N TYR A 5 -3.16 -5.99 28.75
CA TYR A 5 -2.23 -7.11 28.89
C TYR A 5 -2.98 -8.43 28.87
N HIS A 6 -2.41 -9.44 28.22
CA HIS A 6 -3.01 -10.76 28.09
C HIS A 6 -1.97 -11.89 28.04
N ASN A 7 -2.42 -13.11 28.25
CA ASN A 7 -1.63 -14.34 28.18
C ASN A 7 -2.03 -15.26 27.01
N SER A 8 -2.48 -14.68 25.88
CA SER A 8 -3.05 -15.36 24.70
C SER A 8 -4.42 -16.02 24.91
N LYS A 9 -4.83 -16.32 26.14
CA LYS A 9 -6.12 -16.95 26.46
C LYS A 9 -7.13 -15.96 26.99
N ARG A 10 -6.70 -15.05 27.86
CA ARG A 10 -7.55 -14.05 28.54
C ARG A 10 -6.75 -12.80 28.86
N VAL A 11 -7.46 -11.71 29.10
CA VAL A 11 -6.90 -10.48 29.64
C VAL A 11 -6.45 -10.71 31.08
N THR A 12 -5.27 -10.20 31.41
CA THR A 12 -4.68 -10.30 32.76
C THR A 12 -4.72 -8.97 33.49
N ARG A 13 -4.63 -7.85 32.77
CA ARG A 13 -4.63 -6.50 33.33
C ARG A 13 -5.00 -5.47 32.27
N VAL A 14 -5.71 -4.42 32.66
CA VAL A 14 -5.97 -3.23 31.83
C VAL A 14 -5.50 -2.00 32.59
N VAL A 15 -4.69 -1.15 31.98
CA VAL A 15 -4.10 0.04 32.63
C VAL A 15 -4.25 1.27 31.76
N SER A 16 -4.53 2.40 32.37
CA SER A 16 -4.54 3.71 31.74
C SER A 16 -3.12 4.30 31.61
N ASP A 17 -3.01 5.43 30.90
CA ASP A 17 -1.79 6.25 30.83
C ASP A 17 -1.36 6.85 32.17
N THR A 18 -2.27 6.92 33.15
CA THR A 18 -1.99 7.32 34.55
C THR A 18 -1.65 6.15 35.45
N LEU A 19 -1.43 4.96 34.90
CA LEU A 19 -1.16 3.69 35.60
C LEU A 19 -2.32 3.21 36.48
N GLU A 20 -3.51 3.78 36.34
CA GLU A 20 -4.72 3.31 37.02
C GLU A 20 -5.19 2.01 36.38
N VAL A 21 -5.56 1.05 37.24
CA VAL A 21 -6.16 -0.22 36.79
C VAL A 21 -7.62 0.02 36.41
N ILE A 22 -8.00 -0.42 35.24
CA ILE A 22 -9.37 -0.34 34.73
C ILE A 22 -10.03 -1.70 34.92
N ASP A 23 -11.20 -1.71 35.54
CA ASP A 23 -11.99 -2.91 35.74
C ASP A 23 -12.50 -3.48 34.41
N PHE A 24 -12.46 -4.80 34.31
CA PHE A 24 -12.94 -5.54 33.15
C PHE A 24 -13.45 -6.93 33.58
N ASP A 25 -14.35 -7.49 32.79
CA ASP A 25 -14.82 -8.85 33.00
C ASP A 25 -13.81 -9.88 32.46
N SER A 26 -13.12 -10.57 33.39
CA SER A 26 -12.09 -11.55 33.07
C SER A 26 -12.62 -12.84 32.41
N SER A 27 -13.94 -13.06 32.40
CA SER A 27 -14.58 -14.21 31.76
C SER A 27 -14.67 -14.02 30.23
N ASN A 28 -14.59 -12.78 29.77
CA ASN A 28 -14.67 -12.41 28.35
C ASN A 28 -13.40 -12.75 27.55
N SER A 29 -13.57 -12.92 26.24
CA SER A 29 -12.43 -13.06 25.33
C SER A 29 -11.62 -11.76 25.26
N ILE A 30 -10.33 -11.84 24.87
CA ILE A 30 -9.48 -10.66 24.69
C ILE A 30 -10.12 -9.67 23.71
N ALA A 31 -10.69 -10.16 22.60
CA ALA A 31 -11.37 -9.32 21.62
C ALA A 31 -12.61 -8.62 22.19
N SER A 32 -13.38 -9.31 23.08
CA SER A 32 -14.55 -8.72 23.74
C SER A 32 -14.16 -7.63 24.73
N VAL A 33 -13.10 -7.87 25.53
CA VAL A 33 -12.58 -6.84 26.45
C VAL A 33 -12.05 -5.64 25.65
N LEU A 34 -11.28 -5.88 24.57
CA LEU A 34 -10.77 -4.83 23.69
C LEU A 34 -11.91 -3.95 23.16
N MET A 35 -13.00 -4.58 22.68
CA MET A 35 -14.16 -3.86 22.17
C MET A 35 -14.90 -3.10 23.27
N HIS A 36 -15.05 -3.69 24.45
CA HIS A 36 -15.69 -3.03 25.60
C HIS A 36 -14.92 -1.78 26.03
N ILE A 37 -13.60 -1.89 26.17
CA ILE A 37 -12.73 -0.76 26.51
C ILE A 37 -12.79 0.33 25.42
N ALA A 38 -12.86 -0.05 24.13
CA ALA A 38 -13.00 0.92 23.04
C ALA A 38 -14.32 1.72 23.13
N LEU A 39 -15.40 1.06 23.53
CA LEU A 39 -16.70 1.71 23.71
C LEU A 39 -16.72 2.64 24.92
N GLN A 40 -16.05 2.25 26.00
CA GLN A 40 -15.94 3.05 27.22
C GLN A 40 -15.04 4.29 27.01
N PHE A 41 -13.99 4.16 26.18
CA PHE A 41 -13.00 5.21 25.94
C PHE A 41 -12.79 5.50 24.45
N PRO A 42 -13.82 6.00 23.73
CA PRO A 42 -13.80 6.11 22.25
C PRO A 42 -12.74 7.07 21.69
N ASN A 43 -12.24 8.00 22.51
CA ASN A 43 -11.24 9.00 22.11
C ASN A 43 -9.80 8.62 22.50
N LYS A 44 -9.59 7.42 23.07
CA LYS A 44 -8.25 6.96 23.47
C LYS A 44 -7.66 6.02 22.45
N SER A 45 -6.34 6.01 22.34
CA SER A 45 -5.60 4.91 21.71
C SER A 45 -5.61 3.70 22.63
N ILE A 46 -5.82 2.52 22.07
CA ILE A 46 -5.77 1.25 22.80
C ILE A 46 -4.61 0.44 22.25
N ALA A 47 -3.76 -0.03 23.15
CA ALA A 47 -2.69 -0.97 22.86
C ALA A 47 -3.02 -2.34 23.48
N TRP A 48 -2.55 -3.40 22.87
CA TRP A 48 -2.53 -4.75 23.46
C TRP A 48 -1.09 -5.24 23.55
N CYS A 49 -0.80 -6.00 24.58
CA CYS A 49 0.54 -6.54 24.84
C CYS A 49 0.44 -7.92 25.49
N HIS A 50 1.13 -8.90 24.93
CA HIS A 50 1.33 -10.16 25.64
C HIS A 50 2.18 -9.89 26.89
N GLN A 51 1.78 -10.42 28.04
CA GLN A 51 2.44 -10.13 29.33
C GLN A 51 3.95 -10.42 29.32
N ASP A 52 4.39 -11.47 28.60
CA ASP A 52 5.79 -11.85 28.49
C ASP A 52 6.62 -10.86 27.64
N TYR A 53 5.98 -9.93 26.95
CA TYR A 53 6.64 -8.92 26.14
C TYR A 53 6.78 -7.57 26.82
N GLU A 54 6.12 -7.36 27.94
CA GLU A 54 6.01 -6.05 28.61
C GLU A 54 7.37 -5.35 28.76
N GLY A 55 8.41 -6.08 29.21
CA GLY A 55 9.76 -5.53 29.41
C GLY A 55 10.53 -5.16 28.14
N PHE A 56 10.10 -5.65 26.97
CA PHE A 56 10.75 -5.43 25.69
C PHE A 56 10.12 -4.30 24.88
N VAL A 57 8.93 -3.83 25.30
CA VAL A 57 8.13 -2.85 24.52
C VAL A 57 8.73 -1.45 24.59
N ASN A 58 8.72 -0.77 23.47
CA ASN A 58 9.08 0.64 23.37
C ASN A 58 7.82 1.54 23.43
N TRP A 59 7.30 1.74 24.62
CA TRP A 59 6.07 2.52 24.83
C TRP A 59 6.15 3.95 24.31
N ASN A 60 7.37 4.54 24.25
CA ASN A 60 7.58 5.91 23.77
C ASN A 60 7.39 6.03 22.24
N GLU A 61 7.39 4.93 21.50
CA GLU A 61 7.15 4.95 20.06
C GLU A 61 5.67 4.89 19.69
N PHE A 62 4.80 4.40 20.57
CA PHE A 62 3.37 4.29 20.27
C PHE A 62 2.71 5.59 19.78
N PRO A 63 2.89 6.75 20.43
CA PRO A 63 2.33 8.01 19.92
C PRO A 63 2.88 8.41 18.54
N LYS A 64 4.13 8.06 18.25
CA LYS A 64 4.79 8.40 16.98
C LYS A 64 4.35 7.50 15.83
N VAL A 65 4.05 6.23 16.11
CA VAL A 65 3.57 5.28 15.10
C VAL A 65 2.06 5.36 14.89
N LEU A 66 1.29 5.69 15.95
CA LEU A 66 -0.14 5.98 15.87
C LEU A 66 -0.40 7.47 15.58
N HIS A 67 0.33 8.06 14.65
CA HIS A 67 0.35 9.48 14.37
C HIS A 67 -0.94 10.04 13.73
N HIS A 68 -1.89 9.19 13.34
CA HIS A 68 -3.26 9.58 12.95
C HIS A 68 -4.29 8.48 13.29
N ASN A 69 -5.57 8.86 13.25
CA ASN A 69 -6.64 8.02 13.78
C ASN A 69 -6.87 6.70 13.02
N LYS A 70 -6.60 6.62 11.71
CA LYS A 70 -6.82 5.43 10.87
C LYS A 70 -5.58 4.53 10.77
N ILE A 71 -4.82 4.40 11.85
CA ILE A 71 -3.66 3.48 11.90
C ILE A 71 -3.96 2.31 12.84
N MET A 72 -3.61 1.11 12.38
CA MET A 72 -3.49 -0.10 13.18
C MET A 72 -2.07 -0.64 13.04
N VAL A 73 -1.37 -0.77 14.15
CA VAL A 73 0.00 -1.31 14.16
C VAL A 73 0.05 -2.58 14.98
N SER A 74 0.93 -3.49 14.58
CA SER A 74 1.36 -4.61 15.41
C SER A 74 2.75 -5.07 15.00
N PHE A 75 3.39 -5.89 15.81
CA PHE A 75 4.63 -6.52 15.39
C PHE A 75 4.76 -7.94 15.96
N SER A 76 5.30 -8.82 15.13
CA SER A 76 5.75 -10.15 15.52
C SER A 76 7.21 -10.31 15.10
N PRO A 77 8.15 -10.57 16.01
CA PRO A 77 9.54 -10.82 15.66
C PRO A 77 9.75 -12.16 14.95
N SER A 78 8.79 -13.08 15.05
CA SER A 78 8.87 -14.39 14.40
C SER A 78 8.83 -14.28 12.88
N ILE A 79 9.63 -15.10 12.20
CA ILE A 79 9.56 -15.28 10.74
C ILE A 79 8.26 -16.00 10.36
N GLN A 80 7.69 -16.80 11.26
CA GLN A 80 6.42 -17.49 11.02
C GLN A 80 5.26 -16.51 11.13
N ILE A 81 4.44 -16.51 10.09
CA ILE A 81 3.17 -15.76 10.10
C ILE A 81 2.06 -16.62 10.72
N TYR A 82 1.11 -15.96 11.39
CA TYR A 82 0.03 -16.65 12.10
C TYR A 82 -0.72 -17.68 11.24
N LEU A 83 -1.14 -17.30 10.02
CA LEU A 83 -1.88 -18.18 9.10
C LEU A 83 -1.02 -19.21 8.36
N GLY A 84 0.32 -19.18 8.52
CA GLY A 84 1.23 -20.06 7.79
C GLY A 84 1.54 -19.54 6.37
N ARG A 85 2.59 -20.09 5.76
CA ARG A 85 3.00 -19.74 4.38
C ARG A 85 1.97 -20.14 3.34
N GLU A 86 1.14 -21.10 3.67
CA GLU A 86 0.11 -21.66 2.80
C GLU A 86 -0.94 -20.62 2.37
N ILE A 87 -1.08 -19.51 3.11
CA ILE A 87 -1.94 -18.39 2.66
C ILE A 87 -1.49 -17.83 1.30
N GLY A 88 -0.21 -17.92 0.96
CA GLY A 88 0.35 -17.53 -0.34
C GLY A 88 -0.25 -18.26 -1.54
N TYR A 89 -0.88 -19.42 -1.35
CA TYR A 89 -1.61 -20.10 -2.43
C TYR A 89 -2.86 -19.36 -2.90
N VAL A 90 -3.35 -18.40 -2.12
CA VAL A 90 -4.58 -17.64 -2.41
C VAL A 90 -4.42 -16.12 -2.35
N GLU A 91 -3.31 -15.65 -1.83
CA GLU A 91 -3.00 -14.21 -1.69
C GLU A 91 -1.64 -13.90 -2.29
N GLU A 92 -1.64 -13.11 -3.36
CA GLU A 92 -0.41 -12.68 -4.06
C GLU A 92 -0.05 -11.20 -3.80
N SER A 93 -0.80 -10.52 -2.94
CA SER A 93 -0.54 -9.10 -2.68
C SER A 93 0.80 -8.90 -1.96
N PRO A 94 1.46 -7.72 -2.12
CA PRO A 94 2.71 -7.42 -1.45
C PRO A 94 2.59 -7.41 0.07
N PHE A 95 1.38 -7.40 0.60
CA PHE A 95 1.09 -7.30 2.04
C PHE A 95 1.34 -8.58 2.82
N ILE A 96 1.70 -9.71 2.17
CA ILE A 96 2.01 -10.97 2.84
C ILE A 96 3.52 -11.24 3.02
N ASN A 97 4.36 -10.65 2.18
CA ASN A 97 5.83 -10.81 2.25
C ASN A 97 6.44 -9.63 3.03
N VAL A 98 6.19 -9.62 4.33
CA VAL A 98 6.51 -8.50 5.22
C VAL A 98 8.01 -8.37 5.45
N ASN A 99 8.59 -7.22 5.09
CA ASN A 99 9.93 -6.84 5.53
C ASN A 99 9.87 -6.36 6.99
N LYS A 100 10.37 -7.18 7.91
CA LYS A 100 10.32 -6.91 9.35
C LYS A 100 11.37 -5.92 9.87
N ARG A 101 12.20 -5.37 8.99
CA ARG A 101 13.22 -4.39 9.36
C ARG A 101 12.69 -2.95 9.33
N VAL A 102 11.59 -2.73 8.62
CA VAL A 102 10.97 -1.41 8.41
C VAL A 102 9.48 -1.45 8.78
N SER A 103 8.86 -0.27 8.90
CA SER A 103 7.40 -0.17 8.94
C SER A 103 6.86 -0.64 7.60
N TYR A 104 6.12 -1.75 7.59
CA TYR A 104 5.69 -2.42 6.36
C TYR A 104 4.16 -2.60 6.34
N PRO A 105 3.46 -2.19 5.27
CA PRO A 105 2.01 -2.34 5.18
C PRO A 105 1.62 -3.82 5.09
N THR A 106 0.68 -4.23 5.96
CA THR A 106 0.19 -5.61 5.96
C THR A 106 -1.11 -5.74 6.74
N TRP A 107 -1.97 -6.67 6.33
CA TRP A 107 -3.12 -7.11 7.12
C TRP A 107 -2.77 -8.20 8.15
N GLN A 108 -1.56 -8.74 8.09
CA GLN A 108 -1.09 -9.77 9.03
C GLN A 108 -0.74 -9.15 10.37
N MET A 109 -1.74 -9.08 11.24
CA MET A 109 -1.59 -8.53 12.59
C MET A 109 -1.20 -9.58 13.60
N SER A 110 -0.51 -9.18 14.65
CA SER A 110 -0.07 -10.01 15.77
C SER A 110 -0.74 -9.60 17.06
N SER A 111 -1.10 -10.59 17.87
CA SER A 111 -1.57 -10.37 19.23
C SER A 111 -0.44 -10.04 20.21
N GLY A 112 0.84 -10.28 19.86
CA GLY A 112 1.98 -10.08 20.75
C GLY A 112 2.10 -8.65 21.26
N ILE A 113 2.08 -7.69 20.34
CA ILE A 113 2.08 -6.24 20.63
C ILE A 113 1.40 -5.51 19.48
N GLY A 114 0.62 -4.50 19.79
CA GLY A 114 0.03 -3.62 18.79
C GLY A 114 -0.88 -2.57 19.39
N GLY A 115 -1.51 -1.79 18.53
CA GLY A 115 -2.44 -0.76 18.97
C GLY A 115 -3.16 -0.08 17.82
N MET A 116 -4.24 0.62 18.15
CA MET A 116 -5.04 1.43 17.25
C MET A 116 -5.93 2.40 18.03
N GLN A 117 -6.62 3.29 17.32
CA GLN A 117 -7.59 4.18 17.94
C GLN A 117 -8.90 3.46 18.27
N ALA A 118 -9.46 3.72 19.46
CA ALA A 118 -10.74 3.17 19.89
C ALA A 118 -11.89 3.54 18.93
N SER A 119 -11.88 4.76 18.38
CA SER A 119 -12.87 5.24 17.40
C SER A 119 -12.96 4.35 16.15
N VAL A 120 -11.85 3.77 15.72
CA VAL A 120 -11.82 2.80 14.61
C VAL A 120 -12.38 1.45 15.07
N LEU A 121 -11.95 0.94 16.23
CA LEU A 121 -12.45 -0.34 16.78
C LEU A 121 -13.97 -0.35 16.88
N VAL A 122 -14.57 0.73 17.34
CA VAL A 122 -16.03 0.87 17.50
C VAL A 122 -16.78 0.67 16.18
N GLN A 123 -16.20 1.04 15.04
CA GLN A 123 -16.84 0.85 13.72
C GLN A 123 -17.01 -0.64 13.36
N PHE A 124 -16.24 -1.52 13.97
CA PHE A 124 -16.32 -2.97 13.76
C PHE A 124 -17.28 -3.69 14.73
N LYS A 125 -17.87 -2.97 15.69
CA LYS A 125 -18.82 -3.54 16.66
C LYS A 125 -19.98 -4.24 15.95
N GLY A 126 -20.24 -5.51 16.31
CA GLY A 126 -21.31 -6.32 15.73
C GLY A 126 -21.13 -6.72 14.27
N LYS A 127 -20.05 -6.22 13.59
CA LYS A 127 -19.72 -6.57 12.20
C LYS A 127 -18.73 -7.73 12.11
N ILE A 128 -17.79 -7.79 13.03
CA ILE A 128 -16.87 -8.92 13.20
C ILE A 128 -17.22 -9.63 14.49
N LYS A 129 -17.50 -10.95 14.41
CA LYS A 129 -17.73 -11.75 15.59
C LYS A 129 -16.46 -11.75 16.44
N GLU A 130 -16.59 -11.32 17.69
CA GLU A 130 -15.55 -11.41 18.71
C GLU A 130 -15.26 -12.89 18.96
N CYS A 131 -14.13 -13.38 18.49
CA CYS A 131 -13.75 -14.78 18.61
C CYS A 131 -12.70 -14.96 19.70
N ARG A 132 -12.64 -16.18 20.28
CA ARG A 132 -11.66 -16.51 21.32
C ARG A 132 -10.22 -16.40 20.85
N ASN A 133 -9.98 -16.59 19.56
CA ASN A 133 -8.64 -16.45 18.96
C ASN A 133 -8.40 -14.99 18.60
N PHE A 134 -7.54 -14.34 19.34
CA PHE A 134 -7.28 -12.91 19.20
C PHE A 134 -6.51 -12.58 17.92
N ASP A 135 -5.52 -13.39 17.53
CA ASP A 135 -4.82 -13.20 16.25
C ASP A 135 -5.79 -13.31 15.07
N TYR A 136 -6.71 -14.28 15.09
CA TYR A 136 -7.74 -14.39 14.05
C TYR A 136 -8.62 -13.14 13.96
N PHE A 137 -9.01 -12.59 15.11
CA PHE A 137 -9.81 -11.37 15.18
C PHE A 137 -9.06 -10.18 14.56
N LEU A 138 -7.80 -9.96 14.95
CA LEU A 138 -6.97 -8.86 14.47
C LEU A 138 -6.71 -8.96 12.96
N ASN A 139 -6.32 -10.14 12.46
CA ASN A 139 -6.09 -10.37 11.03
C ASN A 139 -7.38 -10.16 10.21
N SER A 140 -8.51 -10.61 10.74
CA SER A 140 -9.81 -10.44 10.08
C SER A 140 -10.22 -8.97 10.01
N MET A 141 -10.00 -8.22 11.10
CA MET A 141 -10.29 -6.79 11.16
C MET A 141 -9.43 -6.00 10.18
N ALA A 142 -8.11 -6.25 10.16
CA ALA A 142 -7.20 -5.60 9.22
C ALA A 142 -7.58 -5.91 7.76
N LYS A 143 -7.83 -7.20 7.43
CA LYS A 143 -8.22 -7.62 6.07
C LYS A 143 -9.51 -6.95 5.57
N LEU A 144 -10.46 -6.67 6.45
CA LEU A 144 -11.71 -5.96 6.12
C LEU A 144 -11.55 -4.44 6.13
N GLY A 145 -10.68 -3.91 6.99
CA GLY A 145 -10.51 -2.47 7.18
C GLY A 145 -9.61 -1.81 6.14
N MET A 146 -8.55 -2.50 5.67
CA MET A 146 -7.61 -1.91 4.69
C MET A 146 -8.30 -1.38 3.43
N PRO A 147 -9.23 -2.10 2.79
CA PRO A 147 -9.96 -1.57 1.64
C PRO A 147 -10.87 -0.37 1.93
N LEU A 148 -11.12 -0.10 3.21
CA LEU A 148 -11.93 1.04 3.70
C LEU A 148 -11.07 2.19 4.23
N GLY A 149 -9.75 2.11 4.06
CA GLY A 149 -8.82 3.17 4.45
C GLY A 149 -8.19 3.02 5.83
N LEU A 150 -8.28 1.84 6.45
CA LEU A 150 -7.46 1.53 7.63
C LEU A 150 -6.02 1.24 7.18
N CYS A 151 -5.07 2.03 7.66
CA CYS A 151 -3.64 1.83 7.40
C CYS A 151 -3.08 0.83 8.42
N CYS A 152 -2.72 -0.37 7.96
CA CYS A 152 -2.24 -1.46 8.79
C CYS A 152 -0.75 -1.69 8.58
N TYR A 153 0.03 -1.73 9.68
CA TYR A 153 1.50 -1.89 9.59
C TYR A 153 2.05 -2.94 10.54
N SER A 154 3.04 -3.67 10.05
CA SER A 154 4.03 -4.35 10.87
C SER A 154 5.12 -3.34 11.24
N GLU A 155 5.24 -3.00 12.54
CA GLU A 155 6.08 -1.89 13.02
C GLU A 155 7.15 -2.38 14.00
N PRO A 156 8.41 -2.57 13.56
CA PRO A 156 9.47 -3.09 14.42
C PRO A 156 9.85 -2.17 15.59
N LYS A 157 9.59 -0.85 15.48
CA LYS A 157 9.90 0.13 16.51
C LYS A 157 9.08 -0.05 17.80
N LEU A 158 8.04 -0.88 17.77
CA LEU A 158 7.26 -1.23 18.95
C LEU A 158 8.08 -2.01 20.00
N PHE A 159 9.20 -2.61 19.61
CA PHE A 159 10.14 -3.24 20.52
C PHE A 159 11.46 -2.48 20.62
N LYS A 160 12.05 -2.47 21.81
CA LYS A 160 13.44 -2.04 22.03
C LYS A 160 14.42 -3.15 21.67
N ILE A 161 14.08 -4.37 22.06
CA ILE A 161 14.82 -5.61 21.80
C ILE A 161 13.77 -6.66 21.43
N PHE A 162 14.03 -7.45 20.40
CA PHE A 162 13.10 -8.47 19.95
C PHE A 162 13.10 -9.67 20.91
N PRO A 163 11.95 -10.01 21.52
CA PRO A 163 11.86 -11.16 22.39
C PRO A 163 11.90 -12.48 21.60
N GLU A 164 12.57 -13.47 22.14
CA GLU A 164 12.56 -14.85 21.64
C GLU A 164 11.37 -15.60 22.23
N CYS A 165 10.19 -15.41 21.70
CA CYS A 165 8.99 -16.11 22.16
C CYS A 165 8.26 -16.77 20.98
N PRO A 166 7.77 -18.00 21.18
CA PRO A 166 6.98 -18.69 20.17
C PRO A 166 5.70 -17.90 19.89
N GLN A 167 5.41 -17.71 18.60
CA GLN A 167 4.18 -17.06 18.16
C GLN A 167 3.08 -18.10 17.96
N PRO A 168 1.83 -17.76 18.27
CA PRO A 168 0.71 -18.65 17.97
C PRO A 168 0.62 -18.91 16.45
N LYS A 169 0.40 -20.17 16.09
CA LYS A 169 0.19 -20.60 14.71
C LYS A 169 -1.26 -21.08 14.53
N ALA A 170 -1.88 -20.65 13.44
CA ALA A 170 -3.20 -21.13 13.06
C ALA A 170 -3.17 -22.63 12.73
N THR A 171 -4.20 -23.35 13.12
CA THR A 171 -4.42 -24.72 12.66
C THR A 171 -4.86 -24.70 11.20
N ILE A 172 -4.75 -25.84 10.51
CA ILE A 172 -5.24 -25.98 9.14
C ILE A 172 -6.75 -25.66 9.05
N PHE A 173 -7.53 -25.97 10.09
CA PHE A 173 -8.94 -25.61 10.18
C PHE A 173 -9.14 -24.09 10.20
N THR A 174 -8.32 -23.40 10.96
CA THR A 174 -8.36 -21.93 11.07
C THR A 174 -7.97 -21.27 9.75
N LEU A 175 -6.94 -21.80 9.06
CA LEU A 175 -6.53 -21.32 7.75
C LEU A 175 -7.66 -21.46 6.73
N PHE A 176 -8.27 -22.65 6.60
CA PHE A 176 -9.40 -22.88 5.68
C PHE A 176 -10.61 -22.01 6.02
N GLN A 177 -10.91 -21.82 7.32
CA GLN A 177 -11.94 -20.89 7.78
C GLN A 177 -11.65 -19.46 7.31
N PHE A 178 -10.41 -18.98 7.48
CA PHE A 178 -10.01 -17.64 7.07
C PHE A 178 -10.14 -17.45 5.56
N VAL A 179 -9.63 -18.40 4.77
CA VAL A 179 -9.75 -18.36 3.30
C VAL A 179 -11.21 -18.35 2.87
N TYR A 180 -12.04 -19.21 3.45
CA TYR A 180 -13.46 -19.21 3.10
C TYR A 180 -14.13 -17.89 3.49
N GLN A 181 -13.84 -17.33 4.66
CA GLN A 181 -14.49 -16.11 5.15
C GLN A 181 -14.08 -14.83 4.40
N HIS A 182 -12.83 -14.74 3.91
CA HIS A 182 -12.27 -13.51 3.36
C HIS A 182 -12.02 -13.50 1.85
N TYR A 183 -12.05 -14.68 1.21
CA TYR A 183 -11.81 -14.80 -0.24
C TYR A 183 -13.02 -15.39 -0.96
N LYS A 184 -13.05 -15.29 -2.30
CA LYS A 184 -14.08 -15.96 -3.10
C LYS A 184 -13.97 -17.47 -2.90
N THR A 185 -15.11 -18.18 -2.91
CA THR A 185 -15.15 -19.62 -2.63
C THR A 185 -14.21 -20.44 -3.51
N ARG A 186 -13.99 -20.03 -4.77
CA ARG A 186 -13.03 -20.70 -5.67
C ARG A 186 -11.62 -20.80 -5.10
N TRP A 187 -11.18 -19.84 -4.27
CA TRP A 187 -9.86 -19.85 -3.65
C TRP A 187 -9.71 -20.93 -2.60
N LEU A 188 -10.81 -21.34 -1.97
CA LEU A 188 -10.80 -22.47 -1.04
C LEU A 188 -10.48 -23.80 -1.78
N PHE A 189 -11.04 -23.99 -2.98
CA PHE A 189 -10.73 -25.15 -3.82
C PHE A 189 -9.28 -25.10 -4.33
N LEU A 190 -8.83 -23.92 -4.75
CA LEU A 190 -7.44 -23.73 -5.18
C LEU A 190 -6.45 -24.08 -4.06
N MET A 191 -6.72 -23.61 -2.83
CA MET A 191 -5.89 -23.96 -1.66
C MET A 191 -5.85 -25.47 -1.42
N LEU A 192 -7.00 -26.15 -1.44
CA LEU A 192 -7.05 -27.60 -1.27
C LEU A 192 -6.22 -28.30 -2.35
N PHE A 193 -6.38 -27.88 -3.61
CA PHE A 193 -5.64 -28.44 -4.74
C PHE A 193 -4.13 -28.22 -4.60
N ASN A 194 -3.69 -27.02 -4.27
CA ASN A 194 -2.28 -26.70 -4.08
C ASN A 194 -1.66 -27.50 -2.93
N LEU A 195 -2.36 -27.64 -1.80
CA LEU A 195 -1.89 -28.46 -0.68
C LEU A 195 -1.78 -29.93 -1.06
N MET A 196 -2.70 -30.45 -1.90
CA MET A 196 -2.64 -31.82 -2.40
C MET A 196 -1.45 -32.01 -3.34
N VAL A 197 -1.23 -31.12 -4.29
CA VAL A 197 -0.23 -31.25 -5.34
C VAL A 197 1.18 -30.97 -4.80
N TYR A 198 1.37 -29.86 -4.11
CA TYR A 198 2.70 -29.38 -3.69
C TYR A 198 3.09 -29.85 -2.30
N GLU A 199 2.16 -29.89 -1.36
CA GLU A 199 2.44 -30.27 0.04
C GLU A 199 2.16 -31.76 0.32
N LYS A 200 1.57 -32.49 -0.65
CA LYS A 200 1.13 -33.90 -0.48
C LYS A 200 0.21 -34.10 0.72
N ARG A 201 -0.62 -33.12 1.01
CA ARG A 201 -1.57 -33.08 2.15
C ARG A 201 -2.99 -32.90 1.63
N LEU A 202 -3.93 -33.68 2.18
CA LEU A 202 -5.35 -33.62 1.78
C LEU A 202 -6.25 -33.33 2.99
N PRO A 203 -6.34 -32.05 3.43
CA PRO A 203 -7.12 -31.67 4.61
C PRO A 203 -8.62 -31.56 4.30
N ILE A 204 -9.25 -32.61 3.85
CA ILE A 204 -10.66 -32.66 3.44
C ILE A 204 -11.62 -32.20 4.56
N PHE A 205 -11.36 -32.63 5.83
CA PHE A 205 -12.22 -32.24 6.94
C PHE A 205 -12.15 -30.74 7.23
N ALA A 206 -10.97 -30.10 7.10
CA ALA A 206 -10.83 -28.65 7.25
C ALA A 206 -11.56 -27.91 6.13
N PHE A 207 -11.47 -28.41 4.90
CA PHE A 207 -12.18 -27.89 3.73
C PHE A 207 -13.72 -27.96 3.94
N LEU A 208 -14.27 -29.12 4.29
CA LEU A 208 -15.71 -29.30 4.49
C LEU A 208 -16.22 -28.45 5.65
N LYS A 209 -15.49 -28.41 6.78
CA LYS A 209 -15.86 -27.57 7.91
C LYS A 209 -15.87 -26.09 7.55
N ALA A 210 -14.93 -25.64 6.68
CA ALA A 210 -14.86 -24.24 6.28
C ALA A 210 -16.15 -23.79 5.57
N LEU A 211 -16.80 -24.63 4.79
CA LEU A 211 -18.06 -24.34 4.08
C LEU A 211 -19.24 -24.05 5.01
N LEU A 212 -19.15 -24.46 6.27
CA LEU A 212 -20.20 -24.22 7.28
C LEU A 212 -20.12 -22.81 7.90
N TYR A 213 -19.06 -22.06 7.68
CA TYR A 213 -18.93 -20.72 8.23
C TYR A 213 -19.67 -19.69 7.35
N LYS A 214 -20.06 -18.58 7.96
CA LYS A 214 -20.60 -17.43 7.21
C LYS A 214 -19.42 -16.61 6.66
N LYS A 215 -19.59 -16.09 5.43
CA LYS A 215 -18.66 -15.12 4.83
C LYS A 215 -18.56 -13.88 5.72
N ARG A 216 -17.39 -13.29 5.80
CA ARG A 216 -17.18 -11.97 6.38
C ARG A 216 -17.17 -10.92 5.29
N SER A 217 -17.73 -9.77 5.58
CA SER A 217 -17.84 -8.66 4.64
C SER A 217 -17.54 -7.36 5.36
N ASN A 218 -17.02 -6.40 4.62
CA ASN A 218 -16.88 -5.02 5.08
C ASN A 218 -18.16 -4.18 4.91
N ILE A 219 -19.24 -4.77 4.41
CA ILE A 219 -20.53 -4.08 4.26
C ILE A 219 -21.03 -3.59 5.61
N GLY A 220 -21.37 -2.29 5.68
CA GLY A 220 -21.82 -1.62 6.89
C GLY A 220 -20.73 -1.27 7.88
N ILE A 221 -19.44 -1.43 7.53
CA ILE A 221 -18.31 -0.80 8.20
C ILE A 221 -18.01 0.47 7.42
N SER A 222 -17.94 1.63 8.09
CA SER A 222 -17.51 2.88 7.48
C SER A 222 -16.46 3.54 8.37
N LEU A 223 -15.37 3.96 7.74
CA LEU A 223 -14.32 4.75 8.37
C LEU A 223 -14.34 6.21 7.89
N ASP A 224 -15.30 6.59 7.06
CA ASP A 224 -15.33 7.90 6.39
C ASP A 224 -15.51 9.07 7.38
N SER A 225 -16.24 8.85 8.47
CA SER A 225 -16.44 9.85 9.53
C SER A 225 -15.19 10.12 10.38
N ILE A 226 -14.17 9.25 10.29
CA ILE A 226 -12.94 9.40 11.08
C ILE A 226 -12.00 10.34 10.34
N VAL A 227 -11.78 11.53 10.91
CA VAL A 227 -10.87 12.54 10.36
C VAL A 227 -9.43 12.03 10.48
N VAL A 228 -8.69 12.16 9.38
CA VAL A 228 -7.24 11.88 9.35
C VAL A 228 -6.50 13.21 9.44
N GLN A 229 -5.67 13.35 10.45
CA GLN A 229 -4.73 14.46 10.61
C GLN A 229 -3.50 13.92 11.31
N SER A 230 -2.43 13.76 10.58
CA SER A 230 -1.18 13.27 11.15
C SER A 230 -0.49 14.33 12.00
N SER A 231 0.10 13.88 13.12
CA SER A 231 1.05 14.67 13.91
C SER A 231 2.48 14.61 13.39
N LYS A 232 2.75 13.76 12.37
CA LYS A 232 4.08 13.59 11.79
C LYS A 232 4.22 14.44 10.53
N GLU A 233 5.30 15.19 10.43
CA GLU A 233 5.62 15.98 9.24
C GLU A 233 6.41 15.14 8.22
N VAL A 234 6.02 15.25 6.95
CA VAL A 234 6.66 14.60 5.81
C VAL A 234 6.87 15.54 4.62
N VAL A 235 6.31 16.74 4.67
CA VAL A 235 6.48 17.79 3.66
C VAL A 235 7.24 18.93 4.31
N ASN A 236 8.51 19.14 3.91
CA ASN A 236 9.38 20.13 4.51
C ASN A 236 9.52 21.38 3.63
N GLU A 237 10.11 21.23 2.43
CA GLU A 237 10.35 22.31 1.48
C GLU A 237 9.19 22.47 0.49
N ALA A 238 8.37 21.43 0.34
CA ALA A 238 7.28 21.31 -0.63
C ALA A 238 7.72 21.56 -2.08
N THR A 239 9.02 21.44 -2.40
CA THR A 239 9.51 21.57 -3.77
C THR A 239 9.17 20.31 -4.57
N VAL A 240 8.74 20.48 -5.83
CA VAL A 240 8.29 19.39 -6.70
C VAL A 240 9.01 19.48 -8.05
N ASP A 241 9.61 18.39 -8.48
CA ASP A 241 10.00 18.17 -9.86
C ASP A 241 8.96 17.28 -10.56
N VAL A 242 8.73 17.47 -11.83
CA VAL A 242 7.86 16.59 -12.64
C VAL A 242 8.73 15.83 -13.62
N ILE A 243 8.56 14.52 -13.72
CA ILE A 243 9.22 13.70 -14.73
C ILE A 243 8.20 13.19 -15.74
N ILE A 244 8.51 13.29 -17.04
CA ILE A 244 7.62 12.89 -18.13
C ILE A 244 8.42 12.14 -19.20
N PRO A 245 8.29 10.81 -19.32
CA PRO A 245 8.74 10.08 -20.48
C PRO A 245 7.78 10.33 -21.65
N THR A 246 8.30 10.54 -22.85
CA THR A 246 7.46 10.72 -24.05
C THR A 246 8.07 10.03 -25.28
N ILE A 247 7.21 9.59 -26.19
CA ILE A 247 7.59 8.99 -27.47
C ILE A 247 6.51 9.26 -28.53
N GLY A 248 6.84 10.13 -29.50
CA GLY A 248 5.95 10.43 -30.65
C GLY A 248 4.61 11.07 -30.27
N ARG A 249 4.54 11.84 -29.15
CA ARG A 249 3.29 12.42 -28.60
C ARG A 249 3.39 13.93 -28.37
N LYS A 250 3.97 14.65 -29.34
CA LYS A 250 4.23 16.11 -29.29
C LYS A 250 3.05 16.92 -28.75
N SER A 251 1.83 16.72 -29.29
CA SER A 251 0.65 17.50 -28.93
C SER A 251 0.13 17.15 -27.55
N TYR A 252 0.14 15.88 -27.15
CA TYR A 252 -0.29 15.44 -25.84
C TYR A 252 0.61 16.01 -24.74
N LEU A 253 1.92 15.90 -24.89
CA LEU A 253 2.89 16.48 -23.97
C LEU A 253 2.71 17.99 -23.85
N TYR A 254 2.44 18.69 -24.95
CA TYR A 254 2.17 20.12 -24.94
C TYR A 254 0.99 20.48 -24.03
N ASP A 255 -0.11 19.72 -24.10
CA ASP A 255 -1.28 19.91 -23.26
C ASP A 255 -0.98 19.67 -21.77
N VAL A 256 -0.18 18.64 -21.45
CA VAL A 256 0.30 18.38 -20.07
C VAL A 256 1.13 19.55 -19.55
N LEU A 257 2.03 20.11 -20.36
CA LEU A 257 2.84 21.28 -19.98
C LEU A 257 1.97 22.50 -19.72
N LYS A 258 0.91 22.70 -20.50
CA LYS A 258 -0.07 23.78 -20.26
C LYS A 258 -0.81 23.59 -18.91
N ASP A 259 -1.24 22.37 -18.60
CA ASP A 259 -1.86 22.06 -17.29
C ASP A 259 -0.87 22.29 -16.13
N LEU A 260 0.40 21.95 -16.31
CA LEU A 260 1.45 22.21 -15.33
C LEU A 260 1.74 23.72 -15.17
N ALA A 261 1.66 24.50 -16.24
CA ALA A 261 1.84 25.96 -16.18
C ALA A 261 0.70 26.67 -15.45
N LEU A 262 -0.47 26.05 -15.35
CA LEU A 262 -1.65 26.57 -14.65
C LEU A 262 -1.72 26.12 -13.18
N GLN A 263 -0.75 25.32 -12.69
CA GLN A 263 -0.79 24.85 -11.31
C GLN A 263 -0.67 26.00 -10.29
N THR A 264 -1.50 25.98 -9.26
CA THR A 264 -1.42 26.90 -8.11
C THR A 264 -0.14 26.70 -7.30
N HIS A 265 0.41 25.48 -7.33
CA HIS A 265 1.72 25.12 -6.80
C HIS A 265 2.59 24.70 -7.97
N LEU A 266 3.37 25.63 -8.51
CA LEU A 266 4.21 25.40 -9.66
C LEU A 266 5.33 24.39 -9.36
N PRO A 267 5.62 23.45 -10.28
CA PRO A 267 6.83 22.64 -10.16
C PRO A 267 8.08 23.52 -10.30
N LYS A 268 9.17 23.15 -9.64
CA LYS A 268 10.47 23.82 -9.77
C LYS A 268 11.07 23.58 -11.14
N GLN A 269 10.97 22.35 -11.61
CA GLN A 269 11.39 21.95 -12.96
C GLN A 269 10.54 20.80 -13.50
N VAL A 270 10.46 20.72 -14.81
CA VAL A 270 9.86 19.60 -15.58
C VAL A 270 10.99 18.92 -16.38
N ILE A 271 11.19 17.64 -16.11
CA ILE A 271 12.25 16.82 -16.70
C ILE A 271 11.60 15.90 -17.74
N ILE A 272 11.88 16.16 -19.00
CA ILE A 272 11.30 15.46 -20.14
C ILE A 272 12.36 14.56 -20.78
N VAL A 273 12.05 13.27 -20.92
CA VAL A 273 12.86 12.33 -21.67
C VAL A 273 12.11 11.92 -22.94
N GLU A 274 12.50 12.54 -24.04
CA GLU A 274 11.96 12.25 -25.35
C GLU A 274 12.71 11.08 -25.99
N GLN A 275 11.95 10.13 -26.48
CA GLN A 275 12.49 8.90 -27.09
C GLN A 275 12.10 8.83 -28.58
N ASN A 276 13.07 8.52 -29.43
CA ASN A 276 12.80 8.17 -30.82
C ASN A 276 13.80 7.09 -31.26
N PRO A 277 13.40 5.84 -31.47
CA PRO A 277 14.31 4.74 -31.83
C PRO A 277 14.86 4.83 -33.23
N MET A 278 14.36 5.74 -34.05
CA MET A 278 14.86 5.94 -35.43
C MET A 278 16.23 6.62 -35.38
N LYS A 279 17.26 5.96 -35.89
CA LYS A 279 18.60 6.55 -35.98
C LYS A 279 18.61 7.79 -36.86
N GLY A 280 19.25 8.85 -36.37
CA GLY A 280 19.33 10.13 -37.09
C GLY A 280 18.10 11.02 -36.94
N SER A 281 17.08 10.61 -36.18
CA SER A 281 16.00 11.51 -35.83
C SER A 281 16.44 12.56 -34.81
N GLU A 282 15.80 13.72 -34.86
CA GLU A 282 16.00 14.83 -33.95
C GLU A 282 14.71 15.07 -33.13
N SER A 283 14.82 15.88 -32.09
CA SER A 283 13.68 16.27 -31.29
C SER A 283 12.65 17.05 -32.11
N GLU A 284 11.39 16.70 -31.93
CA GLU A 284 10.24 17.40 -32.49
C GLU A 284 9.62 18.43 -31.52
N LEU A 285 10.14 18.55 -30.30
CA LEU A 285 9.59 19.36 -29.21
C LEU A 285 10.12 20.79 -29.22
N ASP A 286 10.03 21.48 -30.33
CA ASP A 286 10.52 22.86 -30.57
C ASP A 286 9.90 23.88 -29.60
N TYR A 287 8.64 23.72 -29.19
CA TYR A 287 7.96 24.59 -28.23
C TYR A 287 8.62 24.60 -26.83
N LEU A 288 9.42 23.60 -26.48
CA LEU A 288 10.17 23.60 -25.21
C LEU A 288 11.17 24.76 -25.13
N LYS A 289 11.70 25.21 -26.26
CA LYS A 289 12.65 26.32 -26.38
C LYS A 289 12.01 27.63 -26.86
N ASN A 290 10.92 27.52 -27.64
CA ASN A 290 10.32 28.67 -28.33
C ASN A 290 9.22 29.36 -27.50
N GLU A 291 8.73 28.70 -26.41
CA GLU A 291 7.74 29.27 -25.52
C GLU A 291 8.33 29.54 -24.12
N ASN A 292 7.71 30.48 -23.39
CA ASN A 292 8.06 30.79 -22.02
C ASN A 292 7.26 29.92 -21.06
N TRP A 293 7.95 29.16 -20.25
CA TRP A 293 7.35 28.30 -19.23
C TRP A 293 7.62 28.86 -17.82
N PRO A 294 6.65 28.79 -16.88
CA PRO A 294 6.83 29.33 -15.52
C PRO A 294 7.72 28.44 -14.63
N PHE A 295 8.30 27.38 -15.17
CA PHE A 295 9.22 26.44 -14.52
C PHE A 295 10.41 26.15 -15.43
N LYS A 296 11.49 25.64 -14.85
CA LYS A 296 12.64 25.19 -15.62
C LYS A 296 12.32 23.92 -16.40
N ILE A 297 12.71 23.83 -17.66
CA ILE A 297 12.62 22.59 -18.44
C ILE A 297 14.02 21.99 -18.57
N LYS A 298 14.14 20.70 -18.23
CA LYS A 298 15.26 19.84 -18.58
C LYS A 298 14.79 18.85 -19.65
N HIS A 299 15.41 18.86 -20.80
CA HIS A 299 15.05 18.00 -21.92
C HIS A 299 16.23 17.08 -22.28
N THR A 300 15.96 15.78 -22.34
CA THR A 300 16.90 14.75 -22.80
C THR A 300 16.28 14.03 -23.98
N PHE A 301 16.98 13.99 -25.11
CA PHE A 301 16.60 13.21 -26.29
C PHE A 301 17.42 11.93 -26.36
N THR A 302 16.78 10.79 -26.64
CA THR A 302 17.46 9.49 -26.71
C THR A 302 16.87 8.58 -27.79
N HIS A 303 17.74 7.80 -28.44
CA HIS A 303 17.31 6.74 -29.37
C HIS A 303 16.96 5.42 -28.68
N GLN A 304 17.22 5.31 -27.35
CA GLN A 304 16.86 4.14 -26.57
C GLN A 304 15.41 4.25 -26.10
N ALA A 305 14.50 3.53 -26.76
CA ALA A 305 13.13 3.42 -26.30
C ALA A 305 13.01 2.56 -25.05
N GLY A 306 12.07 2.92 -24.17
CA GLY A 306 11.76 2.16 -22.96
C GLY A 306 11.29 3.05 -21.82
N ALA A 307 10.17 2.71 -21.21
CA ALA A 307 9.56 3.52 -20.16
C ALA A 307 10.40 3.52 -18.87
N CYS A 308 10.97 2.35 -18.49
CA CYS A 308 11.85 2.22 -17.33
C CYS A 308 13.14 3.03 -17.54
N ASN A 309 13.76 2.90 -18.73
CA ASN A 309 14.96 3.64 -19.09
C ASN A 309 14.71 5.15 -19.03
N ALA A 310 13.64 5.62 -19.66
CA ALA A 310 13.32 7.05 -19.69
C ALA A 310 13.04 7.61 -18.28
N ARG A 311 12.29 6.88 -17.46
CA ARG A 311 12.05 7.27 -16.06
C ARG A 311 13.35 7.31 -15.26
N ASN A 312 14.26 6.35 -15.46
CA ASN A 312 15.55 6.34 -14.78
C ASN A 312 16.44 7.52 -15.19
N LEU A 313 16.47 7.87 -16.48
CA LEU A 313 17.19 9.06 -16.97
C LEU A 313 16.61 10.36 -16.38
N ALA A 314 15.30 10.43 -16.22
CA ALA A 314 14.63 11.57 -15.58
C ALA A 314 14.90 11.61 -14.05
N LEU A 315 14.77 10.48 -13.36
CA LEU A 315 15.01 10.37 -11.92
C LEU A 315 16.44 10.79 -11.53
N ALA A 316 17.43 10.53 -12.38
CA ALA A 316 18.80 10.94 -12.16
C ALA A 316 19.01 12.48 -12.16
N GLN A 317 18.02 13.24 -12.65
CA GLN A 317 18.07 14.70 -12.78
C GLN A 317 17.20 15.43 -11.75
N VAL A 318 16.52 14.70 -10.88
CA VAL A 318 15.65 15.24 -9.82
C VAL A 318 16.46 15.97 -8.76
N GLU A 319 16.02 17.17 -8.39
CA GLU A 319 16.64 18.02 -7.37
C GLU A 319 15.70 18.40 -6.23
N SER A 320 14.38 18.26 -6.45
CA SER A 320 13.34 18.64 -5.50
C SER A 320 13.09 17.58 -4.43
N GLU A 321 12.43 17.96 -3.35
CA GLU A 321 12.01 17.06 -2.28
C GLU A 321 11.04 15.99 -2.79
N TRP A 322 10.11 16.38 -3.67
CA TRP A 322 9.07 15.55 -4.21
C TRP A 322 9.20 15.42 -5.74
N VAL A 323 8.74 14.29 -6.25
CA VAL A 323 8.66 14.01 -7.68
C VAL A 323 7.24 13.66 -8.05
N PHE A 324 6.65 14.41 -8.97
CA PHE A 324 5.44 13.99 -9.65
C PHE A 324 5.82 13.15 -10.88
N MET A 325 5.49 11.90 -10.87
CA MET A 325 5.65 10.99 -11.98
C MET A 325 4.40 11.06 -12.86
N ALA A 326 4.52 11.69 -14.00
CA ALA A 326 3.42 11.92 -14.94
C ALA A 326 3.66 11.21 -16.27
N ASP A 327 2.58 10.74 -16.89
CA ASP A 327 2.58 10.36 -18.30
C ASP A 327 2.32 11.58 -19.21
N ASP A 328 2.66 11.47 -20.47
CA ASP A 328 2.53 12.55 -21.46
C ASP A 328 1.11 12.70 -22.03
N ASP A 329 0.17 11.84 -21.65
CA ASP A 329 -1.23 11.82 -22.11
C ASP A 329 -2.25 11.91 -20.97
N VAL A 330 -1.93 12.70 -19.96
CA VAL A 330 -2.82 12.97 -18.82
C VAL A 330 -3.33 14.42 -18.84
N ARG A 331 -4.45 14.66 -18.13
CA ARG A 331 -4.96 16.00 -17.81
C ARG A 331 -5.16 16.12 -16.32
N ILE A 332 -4.75 17.23 -15.76
CA ILE A 332 -4.80 17.52 -14.32
C ILE A 332 -5.43 18.88 -14.04
N GLU A 333 -6.14 18.99 -12.93
CA GLU A 333 -6.71 20.28 -12.49
C GLU A 333 -5.64 21.22 -11.96
N ALA A 334 -5.93 22.53 -11.95
CA ALA A 334 -4.97 23.57 -11.54
C ALA A 334 -4.45 23.45 -10.08
N GLN A 335 -5.15 22.76 -9.22
CA GLN A 335 -4.76 22.56 -7.81
C GLN A 335 -4.17 21.16 -7.53
N PHE A 336 -3.88 20.40 -8.57
CA PHE A 336 -3.48 18.97 -8.44
C PHE A 336 -2.26 18.78 -7.53
N ILE A 337 -1.16 19.48 -7.81
CA ILE A 337 0.09 19.36 -7.03
C ILE A 337 -0.14 19.80 -5.58
N GLN A 338 -0.81 20.93 -5.36
CA GLN A 338 -1.12 21.44 -4.03
C GLN A 338 -1.98 20.45 -3.22
N LYS A 339 -3.03 19.89 -3.83
CA LYS A 339 -3.89 18.88 -3.17
C LYS A 339 -3.13 17.60 -2.87
N GLY A 340 -2.25 17.16 -3.78
CA GLY A 340 -1.40 15.99 -3.57
C GLY A 340 -0.45 16.14 -2.39
N LEU A 341 0.24 17.28 -2.27
CA LEU A 341 1.11 17.56 -1.13
C LEU A 341 0.31 17.70 0.18
N SER A 342 -0.87 18.33 0.13
CA SER A 342 -1.77 18.44 1.28
C SER A 342 -2.24 17.07 1.76
N PHE A 343 -2.55 16.17 0.83
CA PHE A 343 -2.90 14.78 1.15
C PHE A 343 -1.71 14.03 1.78
N ALA A 344 -0.51 14.16 1.20
CA ALA A 344 0.71 13.56 1.73
C ALA A 344 0.98 14.03 3.18
N LYS A 345 0.78 15.33 3.49
CA LYS A 345 0.88 15.89 4.83
C LYS A 345 -0.19 15.32 5.77
N MET A 346 -1.44 15.24 5.32
CA MET A 346 -2.57 14.78 6.13
C MET A 346 -2.41 13.32 6.58
N TYR A 347 -1.91 12.43 5.71
CA TYR A 347 -1.66 11.02 6.00
C TYR A 347 -0.23 10.74 6.50
N ALA A 348 0.67 11.71 6.42
CA ALA A 348 2.12 11.56 6.61
C ALA A 348 2.71 10.43 5.76
N THR A 349 2.25 10.31 4.52
CA THR A 349 2.79 9.33 3.56
C THR A 349 3.81 9.98 2.63
N LYS A 350 4.82 9.23 2.25
CA LYS A 350 5.88 9.68 1.32
C LYS A 350 5.60 9.29 -0.13
N ALA A 351 4.58 8.47 -0.41
CA ALA A 351 4.20 8.10 -1.77
C ALA A 351 2.66 8.06 -1.89
N VAL A 352 2.14 8.79 -2.87
CA VAL A 352 0.71 8.90 -3.15
C VAL A 352 0.46 8.55 -4.61
N THR A 353 -0.40 7.56 -4.84
CA THR A 353 -0.94 7.25 -6.17
C THR A 353 -2.36 7.79 -6.28
N PHE A 354 -2.65 8.49 -7.35
CA PHE A 354 -3.96 9.14 -7.57
C PHE A 354 -4.88 8.29 -8.42
N GLY A 355 -6.19 8.49 -8.25
CA GLY A 355 -7.18 7.96 -9.19
C GLY A 355 -6.88 8.47 -10.60
N CYS A 356 -6.62 7.56 -11.54
CA CYS A 356 -6.28 7.86 -12.92
C CYS A 356 -7.20 7.05 -13.84
N TYR A 357 -8.14 7.74 -14.49
CA TYR A 357 -9.21 7.08 -15.25
C TYR A 357 -9.41 7.71 -16.63
N GLN A 358 -9.84 6.89 -17.58
CA GLN A 358 -10.28 7.37 -18.89
C GLN A 358 -11.65 8.04 -18.79
N ALA A 359 -11.94 8.96 -19.73
CA ALA A 359 -13.20 9.72 -19.73
C ALA A 359 -14.47 8.82 -19.76
N ASN A 360 -14.37 7.65 -20.39
CA ASN A 360 -15.47 6.67 -20.49
C ASN A 360 -15.44 5.61 -19.37
N TYR A 361 -14.60 5.75 -18.35
CA TYR A 361 -14.54 4.80 -17.25
C TYR A 361 -15.80 4.91 -16.38
N ALA A 362 -16.46 3.78 -16.17
CA ALA A 362 -17.72 3.76 -15.43
C ALA A 362 -17.55 4.24 -13.98
N GLU A 363 -18.27 5.28 -13.58
CA GLU A 363 -18.21 5.89 -12.25
C GLU A 363 -18.40 4.87 -11.11
N GLY A 364 -19.32 3.91 -11.28
CA GLY A 364 -19.56 2.85 -10.29
C GLY A 364 -18.41 1.84 -10.12
N LYS A 365 -17.38 1.88 -10.99
CA LYS A 365 -16.18 1.04 -10.89
C LYS A 365 -14.98 1.78 -10.32
N LYS A 366 -15.05 3.10 -10.17
CA LYS A 366 -13.97 3.88 -9.56
C LYS A 366 -13.79 3.51 -8.10
N ILE A 367 -12.56 3.50 -7.65
CA ILE A 367 -12.23 3.30 -6.23
C ILE A 367 -12.59 4.59 -5.48
N LYS A 368 -13.41 4.46 -4.44
CA LYS A 368 -13.95 5.62 -3.70
C LYS A 368 -13.25 5.90 -2.38
N HIS A 369 -12.43 4.98 -1.91
CA HIS A 369 -11.77 5.08 -0.61
C HIS A 369 -10.26 5.26 -0.77
N THR A 370 -9.69 6.09 0.09
CA THR A 370 -8.24 6.10 0.31
C THR A 370 -7.83 4.77 0.93
N MET A 371 -6.74 4.15 0.44
CA MET A 371 -6.28 2.86 0.96
C MET A 371 -4.78 2.66 0.71
N GLN A 372 -4.18 1.75 1.45
CA GLN A 372 -2.85 1.23 1.14
C GLN A 372 -2.90 0.51 -0.21
N TRP A 373 -2.04 0.93 -1.14
CA TRP A 373 -2.09 0.47 -2.53
C TRP A 373 -1.13 -0.70 -2.75
N ASN A 374 -1.52 -1.67 -3.53
CA ASN A 374 -0.72 -2.87 -3.80
C ASN A 374 0.33 -2.69 -4.92
N SER A 375 0.31 -1.56 -5.61
CA SER A 375 1.23 -1.23 -6.69
C SER A 375 1.78 0.19 -6.51
N PHE A 376 2.30 0.78 -7.58
CA PHE A 376 2.68 2.19 -7.70
C PHE A 376 2.28 2.66 -9.10
N GLY A 377 1.66 3.82 -9.23
CA GLY A 377 1.25 4.31 -10.54
C GLY A 377 2.33 5.22 -11.14
N SER A 378 3.18 4.71 -12.00
CA SER A 378 4.33 5.45 -12.56
C SER A 378 3.97 6.64 -13.46
N GLY A 379 2.70 6.81 -13.81
CA GLY A 379 2.20 7.97 -14.59
C GLY A 379 1.20 8.83 -13.79
N CYS A 380 0.98 8.54 -12.50
CA CYS A 380 -0.05 9.19 -11.70
C CYS A 380 0.29 9.22 -10.19
N SER A 381 1.55 9.42 -9.84
CA SER A 381 1.96 9.39 -8.43
C SER A 381 2.89 10.55 -8.07
N ILE A 382 2.78 11.01 -6.82
CA ILE A 382 3.77 11.91 -6.20
C ILE A 382 4.55 11.12 -5.16
N VAL A 383 5.87 11.21 -5.18
CA VAL A 383 6.74 10.48 -4.25
C VAL A 383 7.86 11.36 -3.72
N ARG A 384 8.20 11.22 -2.45
CA ARG A 384 9.34 11.87 -1.81
C ARG A 384 10.58 10.99 -1.94
N LEU A 385 11.55 11.39 -2.74
CA LEU A 385 12.76 10.61 -3.04
C LEU A 385 14.06 11.22 -2.52
N LYS A 386 14.04 12.44 -1.94
CA LYS A 386 15.25 13.16 -1.50
C LYS A 386 16.21 12.33 -0.65
N GLU A 387 15.69 11.44 0.17
CA GLU A 387 16.48 10.57 1.07
C GLU A 387 16.81 9.20 0.44
N ASN A 388 16.14 8.82 -0.65
CA ASN A 388 16.20 7.51 -1.30
C ASN A 388 16.49 7.64 -2.81
N ASN A 389 17.46 8.49 -3.16
CA ASN A 389 17.76 8.85 -4.55
C ASN A 389 18.37 7.70 -5.38
N GLU A 390 18.56 6.52 -4.78
CA GLU A 390 19.08 5.32 -5.47
C GLU A 390 17.98 4.44 -6.09
N LEU A 391 16.70 4.68 -5.75
CA LEU A 391 15.60 3.91 -6.31
C LEU A 391 15.49 4.10 -7.83
N ARG A 392 15.46 3.00 -8.56
CA ARG A 392 15.38 2.98 -10.01
C ARG A 392 14.43 1.89 -10.49
N TYR A 393 13.79 2.14 -11.62
CA TYR A 393 13.04 1.10 -12.32
C TYR A 393 13.97 0.02 -12.82
N ASN A 394 13.56 -1.23 -12.64
CA ASN A 394 14.30 -2.37 -13.15
C ASN A 394 14.11 -2.48 -14.67
N THR A 395 15.18 -2.24 -15.43
CA THR A 395 15.14 -2.28 -16.90
C THR A 395 14.91 -3.68 -17.48
N SER A 396 15.04 -4.75 -16.67
CA SER A 396 14.64 -6.10 -17.09
C SER A 396 13.13 -6.24 -17.29
N LEU A 397 12.33 -5.32 -16.71
CA LEU A 397 10.87 -5.24 -16.90
C LEU A 397 10.47 -4.33 -18.07
N GLU A 398 11.45 -3.82 -18.82
CA GLU A 398 11.18 -2.98 -19.99
C GLU A 398 10.32 -3.71 -21.03
N PHE A 399 9.36 -3.02 -21.62
CA PHE A 399 8.38 -3.54 -22.59
C PHE A 399 7.46 -4.66 -22.08
N GLY A 400 7.55 -5.01 -20.81
CA GLY A 400 6.73 -6.01 -20.14
C GLY A 400 5.65 -5.39 -19.25
N TYR A 401 5.37 -6.09 -18.18
CA TYR A 401 4.49 -5.64 -17.10
C TYR A 401 5.17 -5.92 -15.76
N GLY A 402 4.83 -5.15 -14.75
CA GLY A 402 5.28 -5.39 -13.39
C GLY A 402 6.23 -4.32 -12.86
N GLU A 403 6.68 -3.37 -13.70
CA GLU A 403 7.55 -2.27 -13.31
C GLU A 403 6.93 -1.40 -12.20
N ASP A 404 5.64 -1.14 -12.27
CA ASP A 404 4.88 -0.40 -11.26
C ASP A 404 4.81 -1.17 -9.92
N THR A 405 4.59 -2.47 -9.99
CA THR A 405 4.54 -3.33 -8.80
C THR A 405 5.92 -3.45 -8.17
N GLU A 406 6.95 -3.65 -8.98
CA GLU A 406 8.34 -3.79 -8.54
C GLU A 406 8.84 -2.49 -7.89
N PHE A 407 8.60 -1.32 -8.50
CA PHE A 407 8.97 -0.03 -7.93
C PHE A 407 8.23 0.22 -6.61
N GLY A 408 6.93 -0.13 -6.54
CA GLY A 408 6.16 -0.10 -5.29
C GLY A 408 6.72 -1.01 -4.20
N LEU A 409 7.28 -2.17 -4.55
CA LEU A 409 7.95 -3.08 -3.60
C LEU A 409 9.29 -2.50 -3.12
N GLN A 410 10.07 -1.87 -4.00
CA GLN A 410 11.29 -1.15 -3.59
C GLN A 410 10.96 -0.08 -2.54
N LEU A 411 9.96 0.78 -2.80
CA LEU A 411 9.50 1.80 -1.84
C LEU A 411 9.15 1.18 -0.48
N ARG A 412 8.38 0.11 -0.47
CA ARG A 412 7.96 -0.56 0.79
C ARG A 412 9.15 -1.18 1.52
N ASN A 413 10.13 -1.71 0.82
CA ASN A 413 11.35 -2.25 1.42
C ASN A 413 12.21 -1.16 2.09
N GLU A 414 12.06 0.10 1.66
CA GLU A 414 12.63 1.28 2.31
C GLU A 414 11.69 1.87 3.40
N GLY A 415 10.60 1.20 3.73
CA GLY A 415 9.62 1.67 4.72
C GLY A 415 8.74 2.83 4.22
N ILE A 416 8.61 3.00 2.91
CA ILE A 416 7.75 3.98 2.27
C ILE A 416 6.49 3.27 1.78
N ASP A 417 5.37 3.45 2.48
CA ASP A 417 4.09 2.93 2.03
C ASP A 417 3.52 3.76 0.88
N VAL A 418 2.86 3.09 -0.07
CA VAL A 418 2.15 3.72 -1.17
C VAL A 418 0.68 3.83 -0.80
N VAL A 419 0.17 5.04 -0.72
CA VAL A 419 -1.24 5.29 -0.39
C VAL A 419 -1.98 5.78 -1.63
N PHE A 420 -3.06 5.09 -1.98
CA PHE A 420 -3.96 5.52 -3.03
C PHE A 420 -4.95 6.56 -2.50
N THR A 421 -5.20 7.60 -3.31
CA THR A 421 -6.30 8.53 -3.08
C THR A 421 -7.17 8.66 -4.33
N PRO A 422 -8.52 8.66 -4.19
CA PRO A 422 -9.39 8.90 -5.33
C PRO A 422 -9.35 10.36 -5.82
N TYR A 423 -8.90 11.30 -4.99
CA TYR A 423 -8.88 12.73 -5.30
C TYR A 423 -7.56 13.38 -4.89
N PRO A 424 -7.02 14.36 -5.69
CA PRO A 424 -7.53 14.78 -7.00
C PRO A 424 -7.43 13.67 -8.05
N GLU A 425 -8.35 13.65 -9.02
CA GLU A 425 -8.38 12.65 -10.09
C GLU A 425 -7.54 13.12 -11.28
N ILE A 426 -6.89 12.20 -11.97
CA ILE A 426 -6.19 12.39 -13.24
C ILE A 426 -7.05 11.82 -14.36
N LEU A 427 -7.28 12.61 -15.42
CA LEU A 427 -7.88 12.13 -16.64
C LEU A 427 -6.79 11.56 -17.57
N HIS A 428 -6.86 10.27 -17.88
CA HIS A 428 -5.96 9.59 -18.80
C HIS A 428 -6.56 9.56 -20.21
N LEU A 429 -5.94 10.24 -21.15
CA LEU A 429 -6.46 10.37 -22.52
C LEU A 429 -6.27 9.10 -23.35
N LYS A 430 -5.30 8.26 -22.97
CA LYS A 430 -4.93 7.03 -23.68
C LYS A 430 -4.58 7.29 -25.14
N ALA A 431 -3.55 8.08 -25.38
CA ALA A 431 -3.10 8.46 -26.71
C ALA A 431 -3.00 7.27 -27.68
N PRO A 432 -3.39 7.41 -28.93
CA PRO A 432 -3.43 6.30 -29.90
C PRO A 432 -2.05 5.81 -30.35
N ILE A 433 -0.99 6.60 -30.15
CA ILE A 433 0.39 6.32 -30.56
C ILE A 433 1.30 6.34 -29.31
N GLY A 434 2.42 5.60 -29.35
CA GLY A 434 3.44 5.58 -28.30
C GLY A 434 3.17 4.59 -27.14
N GLY A 435 3.98 4.64 -26.09
CA GLY A 435 3.94 3.70 -24.97
C GLY A 435 4.34 2.28 -25.39
N PHE A 436 3.69 1.26 -24.78
CA PHE A 436 3.97 -0.17 -25.08
C PHE A 436 3.68 -0.64 -26.50
N ARG A 437 3.36 0.25 -27.44
CA ARG A 437 3.00 -0.11 -28.82
C ARG A 437 4.21 -0.37 -29.70
N THR A 438 5.38 0.13 -29.32
CA THR A 438 6.68 -0.26 -29.89
C THR A 438 7.25 -1.45 -29.11
N LYS A 439 6.60 -2.60 -29.18
CA LYS A 439 7.11 -3.80 -28.50
C LYS A 439 8.26 -4.40 -29.28
N PRO A 440 9.35 -4.82 -28.64
CA PRO A 440 10.36 -5.64 -29.28
C PRO A 440 9.74 -6.96 -29.76
N VAL A 441 10.21 -7.48 -30.88
CA VAL A 441 9.82 -8.81 -31.34
C VAL A 441 10.55 -9.82 -30.42
N LEU A 442 9.81 -10.44 -29.51
CA LEU A 442 10.35 -11.44 -28.62
C LEU A 442 10.74 -12.71 -29.40
N GLN A 443 11.79 -13.41 -28.96
CA GLN A 443 12.28 -14.63 -29.63
C GLN A 443 11.17 -15.69 -29.82
N TRP A 444 10.25 -15.77 -28.88
CA TRP A 444 9.09 -16.70 -28.90
C TRP A 444 7.82 -16.13 -29.54
N HIS A 445 7.90 -14.93 -30.15
CA HIS A 445 6.70 -14.26 -30.70
C HIS A 445 5.95 -15.10 -31.75
N LYS A 446 6.68 -15.92 -32.50
CA LYS A 446 6.12 -16.79 -33.55
C LYS A 446 5.74 -18.19 -33.07
N GLU A 447 6.04 -18.53 -31.80
CA GLU A 447 5.74 -19.83 -31.27
C GLU A 447 4.24 -20.02 -31.03
N VAL A 448 3.72 -21.21 -31.34
CA VAL A 448 2.32 -21.57 -31.12
C VAL A 448 1.98 -21.57 -29.63
N ILE A 449 2.92 -22.01 -28.80
CA ILE A 449 2.79 -22.02 -27.34
C ILE A 449 3.68 -20.91 -26.80
N GLN A 450 3.07 -19.85 -26.27
CA GLN A 450 3.79 -18.75 -25.63
C GLN A 450 4.19 -19.13 -24.19
N PRO A 451 5.38 -18.69 -23.69
CA PRO A 451 5.75 -18.90 -22.29
C PRO A 451 4.69 -18.32 -21.35
N LYS A 452 4.24 -19.11 -20.38
CA LYS A 452 3.29 -18.67 -19.34
C LYS A 452 3.66 -19.27 -17.99
N PRO A 453 3.79 -18.46 -16.95
CA PRO A 453 3.65 -17.00 -16.96
C PRO A 453 4.71 -16.31 -17.81
N SER A 454 4.46 -15.06 -18.17
CA SER A 454 5.43 -14.25 -18.91
C SER A 454 6.78 -14.24 -18.19
N PRO A 455 7.94 -14.34 -18.90
CA PRO A 455 9.25 -14.24 -18.27
C PRO A 455 9.44 -13.02 -17.38
N THR A 456 8.80 -11.89 -17.71
CA THR A 456 8.80 -10.67 -16.86
C THR A 456 8.10 -10.86 -15.51
N ILE A 457 7.15 -11.78 -15.39
CA ILE A 457 6.51 -12.13 -14.11
C ILE A 457 7.37 -13.07 -13.30
N MET A 458 8.20 -13.87 -13.96
CA MET A 458 9.11 -14.82 -13.31
C MET A 458 10.40 -14.17 -12.81
N TYR A 459 10.74 -12.99 -13.32
CA TYR A 459 11.90 -12.20 -12.88
C TYR A 459 11.69 -11.64 -11.48
#